data_3ff6fe548c14905c69ff9a57fb1c8559
#
_entry.id   3ff6fe548c14905c69ff9a57fb1c8559
#
_cell.length_a   1.000
_cell.length_b   1.000
_cell.length_c   1.000
_cell.angle_alpha   90.00
_cell.angle_beta   90.00
_cell.angle_gamma   90.00
#
_symmetry.space_group_name_H-M   'P 1'
#
loop_
_entity.id
_entity.type
_entity.pdbx_description
1 polymer ?
#
loop_
_entity_poly.entity_id
_entity_poly.type
_entity_poly.pdbx_seq_one_letter_code
_entity_poly.pdbx_strand_id
1 'polypeptide(L)'
;MTQLQPATLQAIARVFDSLDYQTLGPVYCDEGGDAFWEERRGPCQELGTKVAADLRDRLRPGGRSLYVGAGVAELPPLVMETTELHRTVAVYNLRAEEVAVLNRACMGVPFEFQAKDAREAEGFFDHLWIVSVLNDPECFPELGALSSGRANPVTFDPAAFIVERQAVLALAAGCLAKVARAALVTTSVEEIPWITDWCERHGLPYVVEDEDYPTAIVQDPLCFIRIGE
;
A
#
# COMPACT_ATOMS: atom_id res chain seq x y z
N MET A 1 17.26 -14.60 5.49
CA MET A 1 15.93 -14.35 4.91
C MET A 1 15.19 -15.66 4.84
N THR A 2 14.10 -15.77 5.53
CA THR A 2 13.27 -16.99 5.53
C THR A 2 12.43 -16.97 4.25
N GLN A 3 12.47 -18.04 3.46
CA GLN A 3 11.71 -18.12 2.21
C GLN A 3 10.22 -18.36 2.50
N LEU A 4 9.33 -17.78 1.69
CA LEU A 4 7.91 -18.11 1.70
C LEU A 4 7.69 -19.60 1.38
N GLN A 5 6.59 -20.15 1.89
CA GLN A 5 6.23 -21.54 1.60
C GLN A 5 6.01 -21.77 0.09
N PRO A 6 6.38 -22.94 -0.45
CA PRO A 6 6.18 -23.23 -1.89
C PRO A 6 4.72 -23.05 -2.35
N ALA A 7 3.74 -23.37 -1.50
CA ALA A 7 2.33 -23.18 -1.81
C ALA A 7 1.96 -21.70 -1.96
N THR A 8 2.52 -20.83 -1.14
CA THR A 8 2.33 -19.37 -1.21
C THR A 8 2.95 -18.81 -2.48
N LEU A 9 4.19 -19.21 -2.81
CA LEU A 9 4.85 -18.80 -4.04
C LEU A 9 4.05 -19.22 -5.29
N GLN A 10 3.50 -20.43 -5.29
CA GLN A 10 2.62 -20.91 -6.36
C GLN A 10 1.31 -20.09 -6.43
N ALA A 11 0.74 -19.73 -5.29
CA ALA A 11 -0.47 -18.91 -5.25
C ALA A 11 -0.19 -17.49 -5.80
N ILE A 12 0.93 -16.87 -5.40
CA ILE A 12 1.38 -15.57 -5.93
C ILE A 12 1.55 -15.65 -7.45
N ALA A 13 2.31 -16.64 -7.96
CA ALA A 13 2.53 -16.81 -9.39
C ALA A 13 1.20 -16.97 -10.15
N ARG A 14 0.29 -17.82 -9.65
CA ARG A 14 -1.04 -18.00 -10.26
C ARG A 14 -1.85 -16.71 -10.31
N VAL A 15 -1.83 -15.89 -9.25
CA VAL A 15 -2.55 -14.61 -9.24
C VAL A 15 -1.96 -13.68 -10.30
N PHE A 16 -0.64 -13.54 -10.36
CA PHE A 16 0.03 -12.70 -11.36
C PHE A 16 -0.22 -13.19 -12.81
N ASP A 17 -0.24 -14.50 -13.03
CA ASP A 17 -0.55 -15.07 -14.35
C ASP A 17 -2.02 -14.89 -14.75
N SER A 18 -2.91 -14.66 -13.78
CA SER A 18 -4.36 -14.45 -13.99
C SER A 18 -4.75 -12.99 -14.15
N LEU A 19 -3.82 -12.04 -13.98
CA LEU A 19 -4.09 -10.62 -14.12
C LEU A 19 -4.34 -10.23 -15.59
N ASP A 20 -5.37 -9.45 -15.80
CA ASP A 20 -5.66 -8.80 -17.08
C ASP A 20 -4.84 -7.50 -17.20
N TYR A 21 -3.59 -7.66 -17.62
CA TYR A 21 -2.65 -6.53 -17.75
C TYR A 21 -3.06 -5.54 -18.84
N GLN A 22 -3.84 -5.95 -19.81
CA GLN A 22 -4.34 -5.04 -20.84
C GLN A 22 -5.37 -4.07 -20.25
N THR A 23 -6.26 -4.56 -19.39
CA THR A 23 -7.21 -3.68 -18.68
C THR A 23 -6.51 -2.84 -17.60
N LEU A 24 -5.47 -3.37 -16.93
CA LEU A 24 -4.74 -2.64 -15.88
C LEU A 24 -3.81 -1.57 -16.43
N GLY A 25 -3.28 -1.73 -17.64
CA GLY A 25 -2.31 -0.78 -18.21
C GLY A 25 -2.78 0.69 -18.17
N PRO A 26 -3.96 1.02 -18.72
CA PRO A 26 -4.50 2.38 -18.68
C PRO A 26 -4.79 2.93 -17.27
N VAL A 27 -4.99 2.06 -16.27
CA VAL A 27 -5.18 2.49 -14.87
C VAL A 27 -3.89 3.06 -14.27
N TYR A 28 -2.74 2.59 -14.73
CA TYR A 28 -1.42 2.97 -14.20
C TYR A 28 -0.65 3.94 -15.11
N CYS A 29 -1.06 4.07 -16.36
CA CYS A 29 -0.37 4.91 -17.33
C CYS A 29 -1.32 5.31 -18.46
N ASP A 30 -1.65 6.59 -18.57
CA ASP A 30 -2.54 7.12 -19.60
C ASP A 30 -1.95 6.97 -21.01
N GLU A 31 -0.63 7.07 -21.14
CA GLU A 31 0.10 6.93 -22.42
C GLU A 31 0.94 5.65 -22.41
N GLY A 32 0.66 4.72 -23.33
CA GLY A 32 1.41 3.47 -23.47
C GLY A 32 1.06 2.40 -22.44
N GLY A 33 -0.17 2.43 -21.91
CA GLY A 33 -0.67 1.46 -20.93
C GLY A 33 -0.51 0.01 -21.31
N ASP A 34 -0.64 -0.31 -22.60
CA ASP A 34 -0.46 -1.69 -23.13
C ASP A 34 0.94 -2.27 -22.84
N ALA A 35 1.98 -1.43 -22.88
CA ALA A 35 3.37 -1.83 -22.62
C ALA A 35 3.79 -1.65 -21.16
N PHE A 36 3.00 -0.97 -20.34
CA PHE A 36 3.37 -0.62 -18.96
C PHE A 36 3.80 -1.83 -18.13
N TRP A 37 3.08 -2.93 -18.25
CA TRP A 37 3.32 -4.14 -17.47
C TRP A 37 4.36 -5.09 -18.06
N GLU A 38 4.76 -4.92 -19.34
CA GLU A 38 5.75 -5.81 -19.98
C GLU A 38 7.07 -5.83 -19.21
N GLU A 39 7.53 -4.65 -18.77
CA GLU A 39 8.78 -4.50 -18.02
C GLU A 39 8.59 -4.51 -16.50
N ARG A 40 7.38 -4.23 -15.99
CA ARG A 40 7.13 -4.00 -14.56
C ARG A 40 6.56 -5.18 -13.81
N ARG A 41 5.81 -6.09 -14.47
CA ARG A 41 5.16 -7.22 -13.79
C ARG A 41 6.14 -8.12 -13.04
N GLY A 42 7.27 -8.46 -13.67
CA GLY A 42 8.30 -9.31 -13.07
C GLY A 42 8.95 -8.66 -11.85
N PRO A 43 9.56 -7.46 -12.00
CA PRO A 43 10.10 -6.70 -10.88
C PRO A 43 9.09 -6.43 -9.75
N CYS A 44 7.82 -6.14 -10.07
CA CYS A 44 6.76 -5.94 -9.10
C CYS A 44 6.48 -7.21 -8.28
N GLN A 45 6.34 -8.36 -8.94
CA GLN A 45 6.16 -9.66 -8.29
C GLN A 45 7.36 -10.03 -7.42
N GLU A 46 8.58 -9.84 -7.92
CA GLU A 46 9.81 -10.15 -7.21
C GLU A 46 9.97 -9.31 -5.94
N LEU A 47 9.80 -7.99 -6.06
CA LEU A 47 9.84 -7.07 -4.92
C LEU A 47 8.75 -7.40 -3.91
N GLY A 48 7.49 -7.54 -4.35
CA GLY A 48 6.39 -7.88 -3.47
C GLY A 48 6.61 -9.20 -2.74
N THR A 49 7.22 -10.19 -3.39
CA THR A 49 7.58 -11.48 -2.77
C THR A 49 8.66 -11.31 -1.70
N LYS A 50 9.66 -10.45 -1.95
CA LYS A 50 10.70 -10.11 -0.96
C LYS A 50 10.08 -9.44 0.26
N VAL A 51 9.27 -8.40 0.04
CA VAL A 51 8.56 -7.69 1.11
C VAL A 51 7.64 -8.63 1.90
N ALA A 52 6.93 -9.53 1.22
CA ALA A 52 6.07 -10.52 1.87
C ALA A 52 6.88 -11.47 2.79
N ALA A 53 8.07 -11.89 2.37
CA ALA A 53 8.93 -12.74 3.20
C ALA A 53 9.41 -12.02 4.46
N ASP A 54 9.74 -10.75 4.36
CA ASP A 54 10.16 -9.94 5.51
C ASP A 54 8.99 -9.59 6.45
N LEU A 55 7.81 -9.30 5.89
CA LEU A 55 6.58 -9.10 6.66
C LEU A 55 6.17 -10.34 7.44
N ARG A 56 6.31 -11.53 6.85
CA ARG A 56 5.99 -12.78 7.54
C ARG A 56 6.75 -12.94 8.84
N ASP A 57 8.01 -12.51 8.89
CA ASP A 57 8.86 -12.61 10.08
C ASP A 57 8.51 -11.52 11.14
N ARG A 58 7.79 -10.46 10.75
CA ARG A 58 7.37 -9.33 11.60
C ARG A 58 5.95 -9.44 12.11
N LEU A 59 5.06 -10.06 11.34
CA LEU A 59 3.64 -10.14 11.66
C LEU A 59 3.29 -11.38 12.47
N ARG A 60 2.36 -11.22 13.41
CA ARG A 60 1.84 -12.35 14.20
C ARG A 60 0.79 -13.12 13.38
N PRO A 61 0.79 -14.47 13.43
CA PRO A 61 -0.29 -15.26 12.86
C PRO A 61 -1.66 -14.90 13.46
N GLY A 62 -2.72 -14.99 12.66
CA GLY A 62 -4.10 -14.78 13.09
C GLY A 62 -4.48 -13.32 13.39
N GLY A 63 -3.58 -12.35 13.17
CA GLY A 63 -3.86 -10.93 13.34
C GLY A 63 -4.76 -10.34 12.25
N ARG A 64 -4.90 -9.01 12.26
CA ARG A 64 -5.72 -8.26 11.31
C ARG A 64 -4.92 -7.18 10.62
N SER A 65 -5.04 -7.08 9.29
CA SER A 65 -4.35 -6.09 8.48
C SER A 65 -5.34 -5.21 7.71
N LEU A 66 -5.02 -3.92 7.64
CA LEU A 66 -5.73 -2.95 6.81
C LEU A 66 -4.81 -2.52 5.66
N TYR A 67 -5.26 -2.71 4.45
CA TYR A 67 -4.59 -2.28 3.23
C TYR A 67 -5.33 -1.11 2.60
N VAL A 68 -4.66 0.02 2.44
CA VAL A 68 -5.20 1.27 1.90
C VAL A 68 -4.61 1.54 0.53
N GLY A 69 -5.44 1.73 -0.48
CA GLY A 69 -4.99 1.98 -1.85
C GLY A 69 -4.29 0.79 -2.51
N ALA A 70 -4.55 -0.44 -2.02
CA ALA A 70 -3.86 -1.63 -2.49
C ALA A 70 -4.16 -1.95 -3.96
N GLY A 71 -3.11 -2.29 -4.71
CA GLY A 71 -3.16 -2.68 -6.11
C GLY A 71 -2.37 -3.96 -6.39
N VAL A 72 -1.71 -4.01 -7.55
CA VAL A 72 -0.94 -5.19 -8.01
C VAL A 72 0.29 -5.46 -7.12
N ALA A 73 0.95 -4.41 -6.61
CA ALA A 73 2.17 -4.56 -5.81
C ALA A 73 1.91 -5.24 -4.45
N GLU A 74 0.71 -5.11 -3.91
CA GLU A 74 0.28 -5.65 -2.63
C GLU A 74 -0.18 -7.11 -2.69
N LEU A 75 -0.31 -7.69 -3.87
CA LEU A 75 -0.76 -9.08 -4.02
C LEU A 75 0.13 -10.11 -3.30
N PRO A 76 1.47 -10.07 -3.38
CA PRO A 76 2.29 -11.04 -2.67
C PRO A 76 2.16 -10.97 -1.13
N PRO A 77 2.22 -9.81 -0.45
CA PRO A 77 1.96 -9.74 0.99
C PRO A 77 0.54 -10.17 1.37
N LEU A 78 -0.49 -9.79 0.60
CA LEU A 78 -1.87 -10.22 0.84
C LEU A 78 -2.04 -11.74 0.77
N VAL A 79 -1.44 -12.38 -0.23
CA VAL A 79 -1.45 -13.84 -0.36
C VAL A 79 -0.71 -14.48 0.81
N MET A 80 0.47 -13.99 1.17
CA MET A 80 1.25 -14.51 2.30
C MET A 80 0.49 -14.38 3.62
N GLU A 81 -0.03 -13.20 3.94
CA GLU A 81 -0.75 -12.97 5.19
C GLU A 81 -1.95 -13.91 5.36
N THR A 82 -2.69 -14.14 4.28
CA THR A 82 -3.90 -14.96 4.33
C THR A 82 -3.61 -16.46 4.28
N THR A 83 -2.59 -16.90 3.54
CA THR A 83 -2.30 -18.33 3.35
C THR A 83 -1.31 -18.90 4.36
N GLU A 84 -0.27 -18.15 4.74
CA GLU A 84 0.74 -18.62 5.71
C GLU A 84 0.42 -18.19 7.14
N LEU A 85 0.03 -16.93 7.35
CA LEU A 85 -0.23 -16.39 8.68
C LEU A 85 -1.69 -16.49 9.10
N HIS A 86 -2.59 -16.92 8.20
CA HIS A 86 -4.03 -17.04 8.46
C HIS A 86 -4.63 -15.75 9.04
N ARG A 87 -4.17 -14.59 8.56
CA ARG A 87 -4.62 -13.28 9.01
C ARG A 87 -5.91 -12.89 8.30
N THR A 88 -6.71 -12.08 8.95
CA THR A 88 -7.85 -11.41 8.32
C THR A 88 -7.37 -10.09 7.71
N VAL A 89 -7.54 -9.92 6.41
CA VAL A 89 -7.16 -8.71 5.69
C VAL A 89 -8.39 -7.94 5.23
N ALA A 90 -8.39 -6.63 5.45
CA ALA A 90 -9.37 -5.69 4.90
C ALA A 90 -8.66 -4.86 3.83
N VAL A 91 -9.08 -4.97 2.57
CA VAL A 91 -8.35 -4.45 1.41
C VAL A 91 -9.22 -3.43 0.69
N TYR A 92 -8.74 -2.19 0.57
CA TYR A 92 -9.48 -1.08 0.00
C TYR A 92 -8.70 -0.42 -1.14
N ASN A 93 -9.46 -0.09 -2.20
CA ASN A 93 -8.96 0.71 -3.32
C ASN A 93 -10.13 1.49 -3.90
N LEU A 94 -9.96 2.76 -4.22
CA LEU A 94 -11.03 3.61 -4.75
C LEU A 94 -11.30 3.38 -6.25
N ARG A 95 -10.36 2.77 -6.98
CA ARG A 95 -10.46 2.54 -8.42
C ARG A 95 -11.27 1.26 -8.70
N ALA A 96 -12.58 1.40 -8.92
CA ALA A 96 -13.50 0.27 -9.07
C ALA A 96 -13.13 -0.68 -10.24
N GLU A 97 -12.58 -0.14 -11.33
CA GLU A 97 -12.12 -0.95 -12.49
C GLU A 97 -10.93 -1.82 -12.11
N GLU A 98 -9.96 -1.28 -11.40
CA GLU A 98 -8.81 -2.02 -10.87
C GLU A 98 -9.28 -3.11 -9.91
N VAL A 99 -10.15 -2.78 -8.96
CA VAL A 99 -10.74 -3.73 -8.01
C VAL A 99 -11.41 -4.91 -8.72
N ALA A 100 -12.15 -4.65 -9.80
CA ALA A 100 -12.80 -5.71 -10.57
C ALA A 100 -11.80 -6.68 -11.23
N VAL A 101 -10.67 -6.17 -11.72
CA VAL A 101 -9.60 -6.99 -12.31
C VAL A 101 -8.89 -7.80 -11.23
N LEU A 102 -8.50 -7.14 -10.12
CA LEU A 102 -7.80 -7.78 -9.02
C LEU A 102 -8.63 -8.90 -8.39
N ASN A 103 -9.92 -8.68 -8.14
CA ASN A 103 -10.80 -9.71 -7.58
C ASN A 103 -10.96 -10.91 -8.51
N ARG A 104 -11.00 -10.71 -9.83
CA ARG A 104 -11.00 -11.85 -10.79
C ARG A 104 -9.73 -12.66 -10.71
N ALA A 105 -8.57 -12.01 -10.65
CA ALA A 105 -7.28 -12.69 -10.54
C ALA A 105 -7.11 -13.43 -9.21
N CYS A 106 -7.67 -12.88 -8.14
CA CYS A 106 -7.62 -13.43 -6.78
C CYS A 106 -8.68 -14.49 -6.48
N MET A 107 -9.46 -14.95 -7.48
CA MET A 107 -10.43 -16.02 -7.23
C MET A 107 -9.78 -17.27 -6.61
N GLY A 108 -10.29 -17.68 -5.43
CA GLY A 108 -9.78 -18.81 -4.65
C GLY A 108 -8.67 -18.46 -3.65
N VAL A 109 -8.34 -17.20 -3.48
CA VAL A 109 -7.57 -16.69 -2.34
C VAL A 109 -8.55 -16.13 -1.29
N PRO A 110 -8.28 -16.24 0.02
CA PRO A 110 -9.26 -15.89 1.05
C PRO A 110 -9.30 -14.38 1.39
N PHE A 111 -9.31 -13.52 0.39
CA PHE A 111 -9.55 -12.07 0.53
C PHE A 111 -10.21 -11.49 -0.72
N GLU A 112 -10.77 -10.30 -0.58
CA GLU A 112 -11.43 -9.56 -1.64
C GLU A 112 -11.12 -8.06 -1.50
N PHE A 113 -10.83 -7.40 -2.62
CA PHE A 113 -10.69 -5.94 -2.67
C PHE A 113 -12.06 -5.28 -2.64
N GLN A 114 -12.18 -4.17 -1.91
CA GLN A 114 -13.39 -3.37 -1.81
C GLN A 114 -13.16 -2.01 -2.49
N ALA A 115 -14.05 -1.65 -3.43
CA ALA A 115 -14.05 -0.34 -4.09
C ALA A 115 -14.67 0.71 -3.16
N LYS A 116 -14.00 1.02 -2.05
CA LYS A 116 -14.49 1.90 -0.98
C LYS A 116 -13.35 2.66 -0.30
N ASP A 117 -13.71 3.65 0.47
CA ASP A 117 -12.78 4.38 1.34
C ASP A 117 -12.34 3.48 2.52
N ALA A 118 -11.03 3.34 2.73
CA ALA A 118 -10.48 2.55 3.82
C ALA A 118 -10.85 3.07 5.21
N ARG A 119 -11.26 4.34 5.33
CA ARG A 119 -11.80 4.90 6.57
C ARG A 119 -13.12 4.27 7.00
N GLU A 120 -13.80 3.56 6.11
CA GLU A 120 -15.00 2.78 6.44
C GLU A 120 -14.69 1.43 7.11
N ALA A 121 -13.42 0.99 7.12
CA ALA A 121 -13.04 -0.26 7.77
C ALA A 121 -13.43 -0.29 9.25
N GLU A 122 -13.92 -1.42 9.72
CA GLU A 122 -14.36 -1.60 11.11
C GLU A 122 -13.34 -2.37 11.96
N GLY A 123 -13.21 -1.94 13.21
CA GLY A 123 -12.35 -2.58 14.23
C GLY A 123 -10.92 -2.05 14.22
N PHE A 124 -10.04 -2.80 14.92
CA PHE A 124 -8.63 -2.46 15.06
C PHE A 124 -7.75 -3.45 14.30
N PHE A 125 -6.61 -2.94 13.81
CA PHE A 125 -5.64 -3.67 13.01
C PHE A 125 -4.26 -3.59 13.65
N ASP A 126 -3.53 -4.68 13.66
CA ASP A 126 -2.15 -4.75 14.13
C ASP A 126 -1.12 -4.63 12.99
N HIS A 127 -1.61 -4.50 11.75
CA HIS A 127 -0.83 -4.09 10.59
C HIS A 127 -1.64 -3.11 9.73
N LEU A 128 -1.01 -2.00 9.35
CA LEU A 128 -1.52 -1.03 8.37
C LEU A 128 -0.56 -0.99 7.19
N TRP A 129 -1.07 -1.25 6.00
CA TRP A 129 -0.38 -0.99 4.74
C TRP A 129 -0.95 0.29 4.13
N ILE A 130 -0.12 1.32 4.01
CA ILE A 130 -0.44 2.59 3.38
C ILE A 130 0.81 3.07 2.65
N VAL A 131 0.88 2.82 1.36
CA VAL A 131 2.07 3.04 0.53
C VAL A 131 1.69 3.85 -0.68
N SER A 132 2.32 5.01 -0.86
CA SER A 132 2.08 5.94 -1.98
C SER A 132 0.61 6.38 -2.10
N VAL A 133 -0.08 6.53 -0.97
CA VAL A 133 -1.48 6.96 -0.87
C VAL A 133 -1.60 8.40 -0.41
N LEU A 134 -0.76 8.81 0.56
CA LEU A 134 -0.80 10.15 1.14
C LEU A 134 -0.09 11.20 0.28
N ASN A 135 0.70 10.77 -0.67
CA ASN A 135 1.43 11.59 -1.64
C ASN A 135 1.03 11.29 -3.10
N ASP A 136 -0.08 10.59 -3.32
CA ASP A 136 -0.58 10.25 -4.65
C ASP A 136 -0.83 11.53 -5.48
N PRO A 137 -0.07 11.77 -6.57
CA PRO A 137 -0.18 12.99 -7.37
C PRO A 137 -1.49 13.08 -8.16
N GLU A 138 -2.23 12.00 -8.35
CA GLU A 138 -3.55 12.04 -8.98
C GLU A 138 -4.61 12.56 -8.01
N CYS A 139 -4.50 12.18 -6.73
CA CYS A 139 -5.41 12.64 -5.68
C CYS A 139 -4.99 14.00 -5.09
N PHE A 140 -3.68 14.28 -5.04
CA PHE A 140 -3.08 15.44 -4.39
C PHE A 140 -2.01 16.08 -5.29
N PRO A 141 -2.40 16.68 -6.45
CA PRO A 141 -1.46 17.16 -7.45
C PRO A 141 -0.53 18.28 -6.96
N GLU A 142 -1.02 19.23 -6.17
CA GLU A 142 -0.19 20.32 -5.66
C GLU A 142 0.80 19.84 -4.59
N LEU A 143 0.33 18.96 -3.69
CA LEU A 143 1.16 18.35 -2.66
C LEU A 143 2.21 17.43 -3.28
N GLY A 144 1.83 16.59 -4.23
CA GLY A 144 2.73 15.71 -4.96
C GLY A 144 3.76 16.47 -5.81
N ALA A 145 3.37 17.59 -6.43
CA ALA A 145 4.30 18.44 -7.16
C ALA A 145 5.32 19.10 -6.24
N LEU A 146 4.91 19.53 -5.03
CA LEU A 146 5.80 20.14 -4.06
C LEU A 146 6.79 19.11 -3.48
N SER A 147 6.31 17.95 -3.03
CA SER A 147 7.14 16.89 -2.43
C SER A 147 8.19 16.37 -3.41
N SER A 148 7.83 16.21 -4.68
CA SER A 148 8.75 15.77 -5.73
C SER A 148 9.67 16.86 -6.30
N GLY A 149 9.59 18.09 -5.77
CA GLY A 149 10.38 19.25 -6.26
C GLY A 149 9.98 19.72 -7.67
N ARG A 150 8.80 19.34 -8.17
CA ARG A 150 8.27 19.68 -9.50
C ARG A 150 7.28 20.85 -9.46
N ALA A 151 7.01 21.44 -8.30
CA ALA A 151 6.11 22.58 -8.17
C ALA A 151 6.58 23.74 -9.05
N ASN A 152 5.71 24.19 -9.96
CA ASN A 152 5.98 25.35 -10.81
C ASN A 152 5.46 26.61 -10.12
N PRO A 153 6.30 27.59 -9.75
CA PRO A 153 5.86 28.81 -9.05
C PRO A 153 4.78 29.61 -9.80
N VAL A 154 4.66 29.42 -11.12
CA VAL A 154 3.67 30.17 -11.94
C VAL A 154 2.29 29.52 -11.91
N THR A 155 2.23 28.18 -11.80
CA THR A 155 0.98 27.41 -11.86
C THR A 155 0.56 26.83 -10.51
N PHE A 156 1.45 26.86 -9.49
CA PHE A 156 1.17 26.35 -8.13
C PHE A 156 0.00 27.10 -7.48
N ASP A 157 -0.99 26.36 -7.02
CA ASP A 157 -2.15 26.90 -6.31
C ASP A 157 -2.02 26.68 -4.78
N PRO A 158 -1.63 27.72 -4.00
CA PRO A 158 -1.50 27.60 -2.56
C PRO A 158 -2.83 27.24 -1.84
N ALA A 159 -3.98 27.63 -2.40
CA ALA A 159 -5.26 27.33 -1.80
C ALA A 159 -5.63 25.85 -1.98
N ALA A 160 -5.41 25.31 -3.18
CA ALA A 160 -5.56 23.87 -3.46
C ALA A 160 -4.60 23.06 -2.57
N PHE A 161 -3.33 23.44 -2.48
CA PHE A 161 -2.34 22.81 -1.59
C PHE A 161 -2.81 22.71 -0.13
N ILE A 162 -3.41 23.80 0.42
CA ILE A 162 -3.92 23.78 1.80
C ILE A 162 -5.06 22.76 1.93
N VAL A 163 -5.97 22.70 0.95
CA VAL A 163 -7.10 21.76 0.94
C VAL A 163 -6.59 20.31 0.85
N GLU A 164 -5.68 20.05 -0.06
CA GLU A 164 -5.07 18.72 -0.22
C GLU A 164 -4.33 18.27 1.04
N ARG A 165 -3.53 19.15 1.64
CA ARG A 165 -2.84 18.87 2.91
C ARG A 165 -3.82 18.51 4.03
N GLN A 166 -4.94 19.22 4.13
CA GLN A 166 -5.99 18.89 5.11
C GLN A 166 -6.63 17.52 4.82
N ALA A 167 -6.88 17.21 3.56
CA ALA A 167 -7.43 15.92 3.14
C ALA A 167 -6.47 14.76 3.47
N VAL A 168 -5.17 14.91 3.19
CA VAL A 168 -4.13 13.94 3.56
C VAL A 168 -4.07 13.73 5.07
N LEU A 169 -4.07 14.81 5.87
CA LEU A 169 -4.09 14.70 7.33
C LEU A 169 -5.33 13.96 7.83
N ALA A 170 -6.50 14.23 7.25
CA ALA A 170 -7.74 13.55 7.61
C ALA A 170 -7.74 12.06 7.20
N LEU A 171 -7.15 11.74 6.04
CA LEU A 171 -7.00 10.36 5.57
C LEU A 171 -6.04 9.58 6.48
N ALA A 172 -4.84 10.11 6.72
CA ALA A 172 -3.86 9.52 7.61
C ALA A 172 -4.44 9.30 9.02
N ALA A 173 -5.05 10.32 9.61
CA ALA A 173 -5.68 10.22 10.93
C ALA A 173 -6.81 9.18 10.96
N GLY A 174 -7.65 9.12 9.92
CA GLY A 174 -8.76 8.17 9.82
C GLY A 174 -8.29 6.71 9.73
N CYS A 175 -7.17 6.44 9.04
CA CYS A 175 -6.58 5.12 8.93
C CYS A 175 -5.79 4.75 10.20
N LEU A 176 -4.94 5.66 10.70
CA LEU A 176 -4.13 5.43 11.88
C LEU A 176 -4.94 5.29 13.18
N ALA A 177 -6.11 5.94 13.28
CA ALA A 177 -7.03 5.75 14.41
C ALA A 177 -7.57 4.31 14.52
N LYS A 178 -7.42 3.50 13.47
CA LYS A 178 -7.80 2.06 13.45
C LYS A 178 -6.62 1.14 13.79
N VAL A 179 -5.44 1.70 14.00
CA VAL A 179 -4.25 0.92 14.36
C VAL A 179 -4.28 0.57 15.84
N ALA A 180 -3.96 -0.67 16.18
CA ALA A 180 -3.79 -1.11 17.55
C ALA A 180 -2.61 -0.39 18.21
N ARG A 181 -2.58 -0.38 19.57
CA ARG A 181 -1.50 0.29 20.32
C ARG A 181 -0.11 -0.28 20.02
N ALA A 182 -0.03 -1.57 19.67
CA ALA A 182 1.18 -2.20 19.17
C ALA A 182 0.89 -2.70 17.76
N ALA A 183 1.54 -2.12 16.77
CA ALA A 183 1.28 -2.41 15.37
C ALA A 183 2.50 -2.15 14.48
N LEU A 184 2.49 -2.78 13.30
CA LEU A 184 3.39 -2.50 12.20
C LEU A 184 2.68 -1.62 11.17
N VAL A 185 3.36 -0.60 10.66
CA VAL A 185 2.91 0.18 9.50
C VAL A 185 3.90 -0.04 8.37
N THR A 186 3.39 -0.44 7.21
CA THR A 186 4.14 -0.45 5.95
C THR A 186 3.74 0.78 5.17
N THR A 187 4.70 1.61 4.80
CA THR A 187 4.49 2.90 4.15
C THR A 187 5.60 3.22 3.18
N SER A 188 5.45 4.26 2.38
CA SER A 188 6.55 4.82 1.60
C SER A 188 7.37 5.82 2.42
N VAL A 189 8.64 6.02 2.02
CA VAL A 189 9.57 6.90 2.73
C VAL A 189 9.07 8.35 2.77
N GLU A 190 8.46 8.83 1.69
CA GLU A 190 7.89 10.18 1.63
C GLU A 190 6.68 10.37 2.57
N GLU A 191 6.01 9.29 2.96
CA GLU A 191 4.83 9.32 3.83
C GLU A 191 5.17 9.23 5.32
N ILE A 192 6.41 8.86 5.69
CA ILE A 192 6.87 8.75 7.08
C ILE A 192 6.47 9.98 7.93
N PRO A 193 6.67 11.24 7.47
CA PRO A 193 6.34 12.42 8.28
C PRO A 193 4.88 12.50 8.70
N TRP A 194 3.94 12.03 7.88
CA TRP A 194 2.52 12.05 8.21
C TRP A 194 2.17 11.07 9.34
N ILE A 195 2.84 9.90 9.33
CA ILE A 195 2.61 8.83 10.30
C ILE A 195 3.28 9.16 11.64
N THR A 196 4.53 9.60 11.60
CA THR A 196 5.29 9.95 12.81
C THR A 196 4.71 11.16 13.52
N ASP A 197 4.31 12.22 12.79
CA ASP A 197 3.60 13.38 13.33
C ASP A 197 2.27 12.98 14.01
N TRP A 198 1.53 12.02 13.44
CA TRP A 198 0.34 11.49 14.10
C TRP A 198 0.68 10.75 15.39
N CYS A 199 1.72 9.91 15.40
CA CYS A 199 2.18 9.20 16.59
C CYS A 199 2.61 10.18 17.70
N GLU A 200 3.38 11.21 17.36
CA GLU A 200 3.83 12.24 18.30
C GLU A 200 2.66 12.98 18.95
N ARG A 201 1.66 13.40 18.16
CA ARG A 201 0.45 14.07 18.69
C ARG A 201 -0.37 13.18 19.63
N HIS A 202 -0.29 11.86 19.46
CA HIS A 202 -1.03 10.90 20.30
C HIS A 202 -0.17 10.30 21.41
N GLY A 203 1.09 10.73 21.57
CA GLY A 203 1.99 10.21 22.59
C GLY A 203 2.32 8.73 22.42
N LEU A 204 2.32 8.21 21.18
CA LEU A 204 2.64 6.83 20.86
C LEU A 204 4.13 6.72 20.51
N PRO A 205 4.90 5.87 21.19
CA PRO A 205 6.28 5.60 20.79
C PRO A 205 6.28 4.89 19.43
N TYR A 206 7.30 5.16 18.63
CA TYR A 206 7.48 4.53 17.33
C TYR A 206 8.96 4.37 17.00
N VAL A 207 9.25 3.43 16.10
CA VAL A 207 10.58 3.21 15.53
C VAL A 207 10.42 3.07 14.02
N VAL A 208 11.08 3.93 13.26
CA VAL A 208 11.24 3.78 11.81
C VAL A 208 12.40 2.82 11.58
N GLU A 209 12.19 1.75 10.81
CA GLU A 209 13.26 0.81 10.48
C GLU A 209 14.20 1.40 9.42
N ASP A 210 15.49 1.08 9.51
CA ASP A 210 16.52 1.62 8.60
C ASP A 210 16.49 0.95 7.20
N GLU A 211 15.80 -0.20 7.06
CA GLU A 211 15.71 -0.93 5.80
C GLU A 211 14.58 -0.38 4.94
N ASP A 212 14.90 -0.05 3.70
CA ASP A 212 13.94 0.35 2.68
C ASP A 212 13.97 -0.59 1.47
N TYR A 213 12.90 -0.55 0.67
CA TYR A 213 12.70 -1.40 -0.50
C TYR A 213 12.39 -0.51 -1.71
N PRO A 214 13.32 -0.39 -2.68
CA PRO A 214 13.06 0.39 -3.90
C PRO A 214 11.90 -0.22 -4.69
N THR A 215 10.91 0.58 -5.04
CA THR A 215 9.71 0.14 -5.73
C THR A 215 9.88 0.12 -7.25
N ALA A 216 9.14 -0.79 -7.92
CA ALA A 216 9.19 -0.95 -9.38
C ALA A 216 8.18 -0.07 -10.13
N ILE A 217 7.16 0.44 -9.46
CA ILE A 217 6.06 1.23 -10.06
C ILE A 217 6.20 2.70 -9.71
N VAL A 218 6.33 3.01 -8.44
CA VAL A 218 6.57 4.37 -7.91
C VAL A 218 8.02 4.45 -7.44
N GLN A 219 8.67 5.58 -7.63
CA GLN A 219 10.10 5.74 -7.27
C GLN A 219 10.32 5.99 -5.77
N ASP A 220 9.28 5.92 -4.96
CA ASP A 220 9.33 6.13 -3.51
C ASP A 220 9.53 4.79 -2.80
N PRO A 221 10.68 4.58 -2.12
CA PRO A 221 10.96 3.32 -1.43
C PRO A 221 9.95 3.03 -0.33
N LEU A 222 9.67 1.75 -0.12
CA LEU A 222 8.81 1.25 0.94
C LEU A 222 9.63 0.96 2.19
N CYS A 223 9.10 1.25 3.37
CA CYS A 223 9.73 0.99 4.66
C CYS A 223 8.70 0.55 5.72
N PHE A 224 9.20 0.21 6.91
CA PHE A 224 8.39 -0.22 8.04
C PHE A 224 8.53 0.73 9.24
N ILE A 225 7.40 0.96 9.93
CA ILE A 225 7.35 1.71 11.18
C ILE A 225 6.68 0.83 12.23
N ARG A 226 7.36 0.59 13.36
CA ARG A 226 6.77 -0.06 14.53
C ARG A 226 6.19 0.97 15.46
N ILE A 227 4.93 0.77 15.88
CA ILE A 227 4.21 1.65 16.81
C ILE A 227 3.98 0.91 18.11
N GLY A 228 4.18 1.57 19.25
CA GLY A 228 3.84 1.05 20.57
C GLY A 228 4.90 0.15 21.21
N GLU A 229 6.10 0.12 20.69
CA GLU A 229 7.25 -0.59 21.30
C GLU A 229 8.20 0.35 22.04
#